data_9b4860976e24a8aba77e85e61547d498
#
_entry.id   9b4860976e24a8aba77e85e61547d498
#
_cell.length_a   1.000
_cell.length_b   1.000
_cell.length_c   1.000
_cell.angle_alpha   90.00
_cell.angle_beta   90.00
_cell.angle_gamma   90.00
#
_symmetry.space_group_name_H-M   'P 1'
#
loop_
_entity.id
_entity.type
_entity.pdbx_description
1 polymer ?
#
loop_
_entity_poly.entity_id
_entity_poly.type
_entity_poly.pdbx_seq_one_letter_code
_entity_poly.pdbx_strand_id
1 'polypeptide(L)'
;MLLVVPVSNTDDNLIEDFIKIFNLFGPYDQHELLVVCRPSDKDYGMRVYDGITKDIDWKKQNFHAFAGDGPAGWPVGPNFYWRWTADYLLEQDNKLPWLWLELDMTPLCKNWANKLDAGYRKCKKPFMGNFGDTTTVSGHGKLVKLCKHLVGAAVYPPKIDVYSKIWEHVAEINTAWDVLCQWEFVPLSHETKLIQFCFRTQNYRVEMDPMDPTRYIMIGDDTNGFPGQWEFDAPVDFDNAVILHGCNDGSLARLLYETYS
;
A
#
# COMPACT_ATOMS: atom_id res chain seq x y z
N MET A 1 13.73 8.44 -5.29
CA MET A 1 13.37 7.15 -4.63
C MET A 1 12.98 6.12 -5.67
N LEU A 2 12.83 4.86 -5.28
CA LEU A 2 12.24 3.80 -6.08
C LEU A 2 10.76 3.67 -5.74
N LEU A 3 9.87 3.68 -6.72
CA LEU A 3 8.44 3.38 -6.57
C LEU A 3 8.23 1.90 -6.92
N VAL A 4 7.75 1.12 -5.96
CA VAL A 4 7.50 -0.32 -6.13
C VAL A 4 6.01 -0.55 -6.18
N VAL A 5 5.52 -1.04 -7.31
CA VAL A 5 4.09 -1.29 -7.57
C VAL A 5 3.84 -2.80 -7.59
N PRO A 6 3.29 -3.38 -6.51
CA PRO A 6 2.82 -4.75 -6.52
C PRO A 6 1.51 -4.85 -7.31
N VAL A 7 1.38 -5.85 -8.17
CA VAL A 7 0.17 -6.06 -8.98
C VAL A 7 -0.32 -7.49 -8.84
N SER A 8 -1.59 -7.62 -8.52
CA SER A 8 -2.31 -8.88 -8.41
C SER A 8 -3.57 -8.85 -9.29
N ASN A 9 -4.08 -10.01 -9.68
CA ASN A 9 -5.36 -10.13 -10.39
C ASN A 9 -6.57 -9.67 -9.55
N THR A 10 -6.41 -9.61 -8.23
CA THR A 10 -7.45 -9.07 -7.34
C THR A 10 -7.66 -7.57 -7.49
N ASP A 11 -6.69 -6.87 -8.09
CA ASP A 11 -6.68 -5.42 -8.26
C ASP A 11 -7.15 -4.98 -9.67
N ASP A 12 -7.66 -5.91 -10.49
CA ASP A 12 -8.04 -5.65 -11.90
C ASP A 12 -8.95 -4.44 -12.06
N ASN A 13 -9.90 -4.26 -11.15
CA ASN A 13 -10.83 -3.13 -11.13
C ASN A 13 -10.16 -1.76 -10.86
N LEU A 14 -8.94 -1.74 -10.32
CA LEU A 14 -8.21 -0.52 -9.98
C LEU A 14 -7.21 -0.09 -11.06
N ILE A 15 -6.79 -1.02 -11.91
CA ILE A 15 -5.67 -0.82 -12.84
C ILE A 15 -5.86 0.41 -13.74
N GLU A 16 -7.02 0.55 -14.38
CA GLU A 16 -7.27 1.65 -15.30
C GLU A 16 -7.29 3.02 -14.60
N ASP A 17 -7.89 3.08 -13.43
CA ASP A 17 -7.98 4.30 -12.64
C ASP A 17 -6.60 4.69 -12.08
N PHE A 18 -5.83 3.70 -11.63
CA PHE A 18 -4.45 3.89 -11.20
C PHE A 18 -3.57 4.45 -12.32
N ILE A 19 -3.61 3.84 -13.52
CA ILE A 19 -2.84 4.31 -14.68
C ILE A 19 -3.19 5.76 -15.02
N LYS A 20 -4.48 6.09 -15.10
CA LYS A 20 -4.94 7.44 -15.45
C LYS A 20 -4.45 8.49 -14.44
N ILE A 21 -4.67 8.25 -13.14
CA ILE A 21 -4.31 9.22 -12.11
C ILE A 21 -2.79 9.34 -11.96
N PHE A 22 -2.08 8.23 -12.13
CA PHE A 22 -0.64 8.22 -12.07
C PHE A 22 -0.03 9.05 -13.21
N ASN A 23 -0.50 8.86 -14.44
CA ASN A 23 -0.06 9.62 -15.61
C ASN A 23 -0.38 11.12 -15.49
N LEU A 24 -1.51 11.46 -14.86
CA LEU A 24 -1.93 12.86 -14.66
C LEU A 24 -1.00 13.62 -13.70
N PHE A 25 -0.46 12.97 -12.68
CA PHE A 25 0.24 13.63 -11.57
C PHE A 25 1.76 13.49 -11.58
N GLY A 26 2.38 13.09 -12.72
CA GLY A 26 3.83 13.18 -12.91
C GLY A 26 4.39 14.60 -12.71
N PRO A 27 5.66 14.83 -13.02
CA PRO A 27 6.62 13.94 -13.64
C PRO A 27 7.32 12.97 -12.67
N TYR A 28 8.00 11.93 -13.23
CA TYR A 28 8.72 10.90 -12.47
C TYR A 28 10.18 10.73 -12.89
N ASP A 29 10.72 11.63 -13.71
CA ASP A 29 12.08 11.61 -14.26
C ASP A 29 13.20 11.55 -13.22
N GLN A 30 12.89 11.89 -11.96
CA GLN A 30 13.81 11.79 -10.81
C GLN A 30 13.69 10.45 -10.06
N HIS A 31 12.72 9.61 -10.41
CA HIS A 31 12.39 8.39 -9.70
C HIS A 31 12.66 7.14 -10.53
N GLU A 32 12.87 6.02 -9.85
CA GLU A 32 12.92 4.70 -10.48
C GLU A 32 11.61 3.96 -10.23
N LEU A 33 11.21 3.14 -11.19
CA LEU A 33 10.01 2.30 -11.14
C LEU A 33 10.39 0.83 -11.10
N LEU A 34 9.71 0.07 -10.27
CA LEU A 34 9.71 -1.38 -10.27
C LEU A 34 8.26 -1.87 -10.16
N VAL A 35 7.75 -2.52 -11.20
CA VAL A 35 6.48 -3.25 -11.10
C VAL A 35 6.80 -4.70 -10.80
N VAL A 36 6.14 -5.28 -9.80
CA VAL A 36 6.32 -6.66 -9.35
C VAL A 36 5.02 -7.43 -9.40
N CYS A 37 5.07 -8.70 -9.82
CA CYS A 37 3.91 -9.56 -9.84
C CYS A 37 4.31 -11.05 -9.71
N ARG A 38 3.32 -11.91 -9.47
CA ARG A 38 3.47 -13.35 -9.62
C ARG A 38 3.51 -13.74 -11.10
N PRO A 39 4.03 -14.91 -11.46
CA PRO A 39 3.89 -15.44 -12.81
C PRO A 39 2.44 -15.51 -13.31
N SER A 40 1.52 -15.95 -12.45
CA SER A 40 0.08 -16.01 -12.76
C SER A 40 -0.58 -14.65 -12.99
N ASP A 41 -0.01 -13.58 -12.42
CA ASP A 41 -0.52 -12.20 -12.51
C ASP A 41 0.23 -11.37 -13.57
N LYS A 42 1.08 -12.00 -14.39
CA LYS A 42 2.00 -11.32 -15.32
C LYS A 42 1.28 -10.38 -16.29
N ASP A 43 0.15 -10.79 -16.83
CA ASP A 43 -0.60 -9.97 -17.80
C ASP A 43 -1.14 -8.70 -17.15
N TYR A 44 -1.61 -8.78 -15.91
CA TYR A 44 -2.03 -7.61 -15.13
C TYR A 44 -0.85 -6.69 -14.81
N GLY A 45 0.27 -7.28 -14.37
CA GLY A 45 1.51 -6.53 -14.11
C GLY A 45 2.04 -5.82 -15.35
N MET A 46 2.04 -6.47 -16.52
CA MET A 46 2.46 -5.87 -17.78
C MET A 46 1.51 -4.73 -18.19
N ARG A 47 0.20 -4.90 -18.02
CA ARG A 47 -0.78 -3.84 -18.33
C ARG A 47 -0.52 -2.57 -17.50
N VAL A 48 -0.23 -2.73 -16.19
CA VAL A 48 0.17 -1.60 -15.34
C VAL A 48 1.49 -1.01 -15.82
N TYR A 49 2.51 -1.84 -16.01
CA TYR A 49 3.84 -1.39 -16.43
C TYR A 49 3.78 -0.61 -17.72
N ASP A 50 3.18 -1.15 -18.76
CA ASP A 50 3.04 -0.49 -20.05
C ASP A 50 2.22 0.82 -19.95
N GLY A 51 1.16 0.80 -19.13
CA GLY A 51 0.29 1.95 -18.95
C GLY A 51 0.95 3.15 -18.27
N ILE A 52 1.90 2.90 -17.34
CA ILE A 52 2.60 3.97 -16.61
C ILE A 52 4.01 4.27 -17.14
N THR A 53 4.46 3.57 -18.18
CA THR A 53 5.79 3.81 -18.78
C THR A 53 5.74 4.32 -20.20
N LYS A 54 4.61 4.14 -20.89
CA LYS A 54 4.50 4.45 -22.34
C LYS A 54 4.76 5.91 -22.67
N ASP A 55 4.22 6.83 -21.88
CA ASP A 55 4.25 8.27 -22.16
C ASP A 55 4.89 9.06 -21.00
N ILE A 56 5.61 8.38 -20.12
CA ILE A 56 6.24 8.97 -18.92
C ILE A 56 7.75 8.69 -18.94
N ASP A 57 8.52 9.74 -18.73
CA ASP A 57 9.96 9.62 -18.52
C ASP A 57 10.26 9.19 -17.08
N TRP A 58 10.96 8.08 -16.96
CA TRP A 58 11.49 7.56 -15.72
C TRP A 58 13.02 7.60 -15.72
N LYS A 59 13.64 7.84 -14.58
CA LYS A 59 15.09 7.70 -14.45
C LYS A 59 15.55 6.27 -14.77
N LYS A 60 14.78 5.28 -14.34
CA LYS A 60 14.94 3.86 -14.65
C LYS A 60 13.61 3.15 -14.44
N GLN A 61 13.31 2.16 -15.27
CA GLN A 61 12.09 1.37 -15.13
C GLN A 61 12.37 -0.11 -15.31
N ASN A 62 11.78 -0.92 -14.45
CA ASN A 62 11.93 -2.36 -14.45
C ASN A 62 10.59 -3.05 -14.21
N PHE A 63 10.44 -4.22 -14.81
CA PHE A 63 9.38 -5.18 -14.54
C PHE A 63 10.00 -6.48 -14.01
N HIS A 64 9.44 -7.04 -12.95
CA HIS A 64 9.90 -8.29 -12.38
C HIS A 64 8.72 -9.20 -12.02
N ALA A 65 8.68 -10.38 -12.66
CA ALA A 65 7.81 -11.46 -12.21
C ALA A 65 8.62 -12.39 -11.29
N PHE A 66 8.06 -12.71 -10.13
CA PHE A 66 8.70 -13.61 -9.18
C PHE A 66 8.91 -15.02 -9.75
N ALA A 67 9.76 -15.83 -9.11
CA ALA A 67 10.06 -17.20 -9.56
C ALA A 67 8.90 -18.19 -9.37
N GLY A 68 7.90 -17.86 -8.58
CA GLY A 68 6.72 -18.68 -8.30
C GLY A 68 5.55 -17.85 -7.83
N ASP A 69 4.36 -18.45 -7.76
CA ASP A 69 3.14 -17.75 -7.38
C ASP A 69 3.01 -17.53 -5.87
N GLY A 70 3.61 -18.40 -5.07
CA GLY A 70 3.44 -18.33 -3.62
C GLY A 70 1.97 -18.52 -3.17
N PRO A 71 1.68 -18.33 -1.88
CA PRO A 71 0.33 -18.42 -1.37
C PRO A 71 -0.52 -17.21 -1.80
N ALA A 72 -1.83 -17.43 -1.92
CA ALA A 72 -2.82 -16.40 -2.22
C ALA A 72 -3.61 -16.00 -0.97
N GLY A 73 -4.34 -14.90 -1.08
CA GLY A 73 -5.24 -14.39 -0.06
C GLY A 73 -4.54 -13.56 1.02
N TRP A 74 -5.34 -12.74 1.66
CA TRP A 74 -4.88 -11.86 2.75
C TRP A 74 -4.78 -12.63 4.07
N PRO A 75 -3.76 -12.40 4.92
CA PRO A 75 -2.63 -11.47 4.71
C PRO A 75 -1.42 -12.12 4.03
N VAL A 76 -1.46 -13.42 3.76
CA VAL A 76 -0.29 -14.21 3.36
C VAL A 76 0.20 -13.83 1.95
N GLY A 77 -0.74 -13.55 1.02
CA GLY A 77 -0.39 -13.10 -0.32
C GLY A 77 0.41 -11.80 -0.32
N PRO A 78 -0.10 -10.69 0.25
CA PRO A 78 0.65 -9.45 0.42
C PRO A 78 1.99 -9.61 1.13
N ASN A 79 2.07 -10.45 2.17
CA ASN A 79 3.32 -10.77 2.87
C ASN A 79 4.38 -11.35 1.91
N PHE A 80 3.96 -12.27 1.04
CA PHE A 80 4.83 -12.88 0.04
C PHE A 80 5.35 -11.85 -0.96
N TYR A 81 4.46 -11.00 -1.51
CA TYR A 81 4.86 -9.94 -2.44
C TYR A 81 5.88 -9.00 -1.81
N TRP A 82 5.58 -8.54 -0.59
CA TRP A 82 6.47 -7.62 0.13
C TRP A 82 7.82 -8.27 0.43
N ARG A 83 7.83 -9.51 0.96
CA ARG A 83 9.04 -10.26 1.30
C ARG A 83 9.90 -10.51 0.06
N TRP A 84 9.31 -11.04 -1.02
CA TRP A 84 10.05 -11.31 -2.25
C TRP A 84 10.58 -10.05 -2.91
N THR A 85 9.84 -8.96 -2.83
CA THR A 85 10.34 -7.65 -3.28
C THR A 85 11.55 -7.21 -2.48
N ALA A 86 11.51 -7.33 -1.15
CA ALA A 86 12.63 -6.99 -0.29
C ALA A 86 13.88 -7.86 -0.61
N ASP A 87 13.71 -9.18 -0.79
CA ASP A 87 14.77 -10.08 -1.23
C ASP A 87 15.36 -9.65 -2.57
N TYR A 88 14.51 -9.44 -3.56
CA TYR A 88 14.94 -8.98 -4.88
C TYR A 88 15.74 -7.68 -4.82
N LEU A 89 15.28 -6.71 -4.05
CA LEU A 89 15.98 -5.43 -3.89
C LEU A 89 17.34 -5.59 -3.19
N LEU A 90 17.46 -6.50 -2.23
CA LEU A 90 18.75 -6.84 -1.59
C LEU A 90 19.69 -7.52 -2.58
N GLU A 91 19.22 -8.49 -3.36
CA GLU A 91 20.01 -9.16 -4.40
C GLU A 91 20.50 -8.19 -5.48
N GLN A 92 19.68 -7.21 -5.86
CA GLN A 92 20.05 -6.15 -6.81
C GLN A 92 20.94 -5.05 -6.19
N ASP A 93 21.33 -5.17 -4.92
CA ASP A 93 22.10 -4.17 -4.16
C ASP A 93 21.47 -2.76 -4.26
N ASN A 94 20.14 -2.69 -4.15
CA ASN A 94 19.41 -1.43 -4.25
C ASN A 94 19.97 -0.39 -3.26
N LYS A 95 20.16 0.85 -3.74
CA LYS A 95 20.68 1.97 -2.95
C LYS A 95 19.64 3.04 -2.65
N LEU A 96 18.45 2.91 -3.19
CA LEU A 96 17.40 3.90 -3.05
C LEU A 96 16.38 3.48 -1.98
N PRO A 97 15.86 4.42 -1.19
CA PRO A 97 14.65 4.17 -0.42
C PRO A 97 13.52 3.82 -1.38
N TRP A 98 12.62 2.96 -0.96
CA TRP A 98 11.53 2.48 -1.81
C TRP A 98 10.18 2.66 -1.16
N LEU A 99 9.22 3.19 -1.93
CA LEU A 99 7.82 3.28 -1.55
C LEU A 99 7.11 2.02 -1.99
N TRP A 100 6.43 1.35 -1.06
CA TRP A 100 5.46 0.30 -1.39
C TRP A 100 4.17 0.97 -1.81
N LEU A 101 3.84 0.89 -3.10
CA LEU A 101 2.77 1.64 -3.75
C LEU A 101 1.71 0.67 -4.27
N GLU A 102 0.70 0.37 -3.44
CA GLU A 102 -0.43 -0.48 -3.79
C GLU A 102 -1.38 0.24 -4.77
N LEU A 103 -2.15 -0.50 -5.57
CA LEU A 103 -3.00 0.09 -6.62
C LEU A 103 -4.19 0.91 -6.06
N ASP A 104 -4.53 0.72 -4.80
CA ASP A 104 -5.51 1.53 -4.06
C ASP A 104 -4.92 2.81 -3.43
N MET A 105 -3.64 3.05 -3.66
CA MET A 105 -3.00 4.32 -3.31
C MET A 105 -3.22 5.36 -4.39
N THR A 106 -3.86 6.44 -4.02
CA THR A 106 -4.21 7.52 -4.94
C THR A 106 -3.33 8.74 -4.72
N PRO A 107 -2.47 9.13 -5.67
CA PRO A 107 -1.82 10.44 -5.67
C PRO A 107 -2.85 11.57 -5.64
N LEU A 108 -2.57 12.63 -4.86
CA LEU A 108 -3.50 13.74 -4.67
C LEU A 108 -3.09 15.03 -5.38
N CYS A 109 -1.85 15.10 -5.88
CA CYS A 109 -1.35 16.32 -6.51
C CYS A 109 -0.15 16.08 -7.41
N LYS A 110 0.10 17.00 -8.35
CA LYS A 110 1.32 17.00 -9.16
C LYS A 110 2.58 17.03 -8.29
N ASN A 111 3.63 16.38 -8.78
CA ASN A 111 4.91 16.26 -8.07
C ASN A 111 4.85 15.55 -6.70
N TRP A 112 3.82 14.77 -6.44
CA TRP A 112 3.63 14.06 -5.18
C TRP A 112 4.85 13.20 -4.78
N ALA A 113 5.44 12.48 -5.73
CA ALA A 113 6.60 11.62 -5.49
C ALA A 113 7.84 12.43 -5.08
N ASN A 114 8.07 13.60 -5.70
CA ASN A 114 9.14 14.52 -5.32
C ASN A 114 8.92 15.09 -3.90
N LYS A 115 7.68 15.45 -3.55
CA LYS A 115 7.34 15.92 -2.20
C LYS A 115 7.57 14.82 -1.16
N LEU A 116 7.21 13.58 -1.48
CA LEU A 116 7.42 12.43 -0.61
C LEU A 116 8.91 12.13 -0.42
N ASP A 117 9.70 12.09 -1.49
CA ASP A 117 11.16 11.89 -1.41
C ASP A 117 11.84 12.98 -0.60
N ALA A 118 11.45 14.24 -0.79
CA ALA A 118 11.96 15.37 0.00
C ALA A 118 11.61 15.23 1.49
N GLY A 119 10.38 14.81 1.81
CA GLY A 119 9.94 14.51 3.18
C GLY A 119 10.77 13.39 3.80
N TYR A 120 10.97 12.30 3.07
CA TYR A 120 11.78 11.17 3.53
C TYR A 120 13.25 11.58 3.82
N ARG A 121 13.90 12.29 2.91
CA ARG A 121 15.27 12.78 3.12
C ARG A 121 15.39 13.69 4.34
N LYS A 122 14.36 14.47 4.63
CA LYS A 122 14.31 15.40 5.76
C LYS A 122 14.10 14.71 7.10
N CYS A 123 13.35 13.61 7.14
CA CYS A 123 12.96 12.94 8.39
C CYS A 123 14.11 12.22 9.10
N LYS A 124 15.18 11.86 8.38
CA LYS A 124 16.39 11.17 8.90
C LYS A 124 16.08 9.86 9.64
N LYS A 125 14.99 9.21 9.32
CA LYS A 125 14.58 7.89 9.84
C LYS A 125 14.58 6.88 8.70
N PRO A 126 14.85 5.60 8.97
CA PRO A 126 14.84 4.57 7.93
C PRO A 126 13.45 4.28 7.35
N PHE A 127 12.39 4.50 8.13
CA PHE A 127 11.01 4.30 7.69
C PHE A 127 10.21 5.59 7.78
N MET A 128 9.27 5.78 6.84
CA MET A 128 8.35 6.91 6.87
C MET A 128 6.98 6.49 6.34
N GLY A 129 5.93 6.74 7.09
CA GLY A 129 4.56 6.42 6.67
C GLY A 129 3.53 6.90 7.67
N ASN A 130 2.30 6.46 7.48
CA ASN A 130 1.23 6.64 8.46
C ASN A 130 1.27 5.50 9.49
N PHE A 131 0.78 5.75 10.69
CA PHE A 131 0.60 4.72 11.69
C PHE A 131 -0.88 4.33 11.80
N GLY A 132 -1.11 3.01 11.80
CA GLY A 132 -2.42 2.42 12.11
C GLY A 132 -2.49 1.96 13.55
N ASP A 133 -3.68 2.05 14.13
CA ASP A 133 -4.02 1.51 15.45
C ASP A 133 -5.52 1.17 15.44
N THR A 134 -5.88 0.06 14.82
CA THR A 134 -7.29 -0.31 14.60
C THR A 134 -7.74 -1.44 15.52
N THR A 135 -9.04 -1.50 15.79
CA THR A 135 -9.68 -2.66 16.39
C THR A 135 -10.25 -3.56 15.32
N THR A 136 -9.91 -4.82 15.34
CA THR A 136 -10.42 -5.83 14.41
C THR A 136 -11.02 -7.02 15.14
N VAL A 137 -11.67 -7.93 14.40
CA VAL A 137 -12.19 -9.19 14.94
C VAL A 137 -11.26 -10.32 14.54
N SER A 138 -10.75 -11.08 15.52
CA SER A 138 -9.94 -12.27 15.26
C SER A 138 -10.76 -13.37 14.57
N GLY A 139 -10.09 -14.33 13.94
CA GLY A 139 -10.72 -15.53 13.37
C GLY A 139 -11.53 -16.37 14.39
N HIS A 140 -11.36 -16.11 15.70
CA HIS A 140 -12.16 -16.70 16.78
C HIS A 140 -13.31 -15.81 17.26
N GLY A 141 -13.63 -14.74 16.54
CA GLY A 141 -14.73 -13.82 16.87
C GLY A 141 -14.46 -12.91 18.08
N LYS A 142 -13.20 -12.72 18.49
CA LYS A 142 -12.84 -11.82 19.59
C LYS A 142 -12.40 -10.47 19.07
N LEU A 143 -12.82 -9.40 19.75
CA LEU A 143 -12.26 -8.07 19.49
C LEU A 143 -10.77 -8.07 19.84
N VAL A 144 -9.96 -7.63 18.88
CA VAL A 144 -8.51 -7.49 19.04
C VAL A 144 -8.14 -6.06 18.67
N LYS A 145 -7.56 -5.33 19.62
CA LYS A 145 -6.92 -4.06 19.32
C LYS A 145 -5.54 -4.33 18.74
N LEU A 146 -5.32 -3.95 17.50
CA LEU A 146 -3.99 -3.98 16.91
C LEU A 146 -3.14 -2.90 17.57
N CYS A 147 -1.90 -3.28 17.93
CA CYS A 147 -0.95 -2.29 18.42
C CYS A 147 -0.59 -1.31 17.32
N LYS A 148 -0.13 -0.12 17.70
CA LYS A 148 0.39 0.87 16.75
C LYS A 148 1.44 0.23 15.84
N HIS A 149 1.23 0.32 14.53
CA HIS A 149 2.13 -0.22 13.50
C HIS A 149 2.28 0.78 12.37
N LEU A 150 3.38 0.65 11.61
CA LEU A 150 3.56 1.39 10.37
C LEU A 150 2.70 0.73 9.30
N VAL A 151 1.72 1.44 8.74
CA VAL A 151 0.88 0.92 7.65
C VAL A 151 1.75 0.51 6.46
N GLY A 152 1.44 -0.62 5.84
CA GLY A 152 2.26 -1.23 4.80
C GLY A 152 2.61 -0.29 3.63
N ALA A 153 1.70 0.58 3.25
CA ALA A 153 1.91 1.67 2.29
C ALA A 153 2.85 2.76 2.88
N ALA A 154 4.14 2.50 2.85
CA ALA A 154 5.17 3.31 3.50
C ALA A 154 6.45 3.38 2.67
N VAL A 155 7.34 4.29 3.03
CA VAL A 155 8.70 4.37 2.51
C VAL A 155 9.63 3.55 3.39
N TYR A 156 10.32 2.61 2.76
CA TYR A 156 11.27 1.68 3.36
C TYR A 156 12.71 2.02 3.03
N PRO A 157 13.68 1.63 3.87
CA PRO A 157 15.09 1.84 3.60
C PRO A 157 15.58 0.93 2.46
N PRO A 158 16.71 1.27 1.80
CA PRO A 158 17.30 0.44 0.75
C PRO A 158 17.62 -0.99 1.20
N LYS A 159 18.03 -1.15 2.47
CA LYS A 159 18.45 -2.41 3.08
C LYS A 159 17.62 -2.67 4.33
N ILE A 160 16.55 -3.43 4.17
CA ILE A 160 15.62 -3.76 5.25
C ILE A 160 16.27 -4.66 6.31
N ASP A 161 17.17 -5.54 5.90
CA ASP A 161 17.91 -6.50 6.72
C ASP A 161 18.77 -5.87 7.82
N VAL A 162 19.13 -4.59 7.64
CA VAL A 162 19.87 -3.82 8.66
C VAL A 162 18.98 -3.44 9.84
N TYR A 163 17.67 -3.31 9.62
CA TYR A 163 16.73 -2.73 10.58
C TYR A 163 15.71 -3.71 11.15
N SER A 164 15.58 -4.89 10.56
CA SER A 164 14.62 -5.91 10.99
C SER A 164 15.27 -7.29 10.98
N LYS A 165 14.82 -8.15 11.89
CA LYS A 165 15.13 -9.58 11.90
C LYS A 165 13.89 -10.42 11.61
N ILE A 166 12.71 -9.84 11.80
CA ILE A 166 11.43 -10.52 11.59
C ILE A 166 11.08 -10.56 10.09
N TRP A 167 11.57 -9.63 9.29
CA TRP A 167 11.24 -9.49 7.88
C TRP A 167 11.43 -10.79 7.07
N GLU A 168 12.41 -11.61 7.43
CA GLU A 168 12.68 -12.89 6.77
C GLU A 168 11.56 -13.93 6.96
N HIS A 169 10.76 -13.78 8.01
CA HIS A 169 9.73 -14.72 8.42
C HIS A 169 8.30 -14.27 8.12
N VAL A 170 8.10 -13.07 7.56
CA VAL A 170 6.74 -12.54 7.36
C VAL A 170 5.89 -13.40 6.43
N ALA A 171 6.49 -14.08 5.47
CA ALA A 171 5.79 -14.97 4.55
C ALA A 171 5.32 -16.29 5.18
N GLU A 172 5.84 -16.65 6.36
CA GLU A 172 5.53 -17.89 7.06
C GLU A 172 4.40 -17.73 8.07
N ILE A 173 3.97 -16.50 8.34
CA ILE A 173 3.07 -16.17 9.45
C ILE A 173 1.76 -15.58 8.90
N ASN A 174 0.64 -16.06 9.42
CA ASN A 174 -0.70 -15.58 9.05
C ASN A 174 -1.07 -14.28 9.80
N THR A 175 -0.21 -13.27 9.68
CA THR A 175 -0.40 -11.90 10.19
C THR A 175 0.23 -10.95 9.20
N ALA A 176 -0.40 -9.82 8.89
CA ALA A 176 0.13 -8.84 7.96
C ALA A 176 1.54 -8.37 8.40
N TRP A 177 2.48 -8.22 7.43
CA TRP A 177 3.89 -7.94 7.73
C TRP A 177 4.09 -6.64 8.52
N ASP A 178 3.30 -5.63 8.26
CA ASP A 178 3.33 -4.33 8.91
C ASP A 178 2.96 -4.42 10.39
N VAL A 179 1.98 -5.26 10.71
CA VAL A 179 1.61 -5.59 12.10
C VAL A 179 2.68 -6.48 12.75
N LEU A 180 3.20 -7.46 12.01
CA LEU A 180 4.21 -8.39 12.54
C LEU A 180 5.51 -7.67 12.89
N CYS A 181 5.97 -6.77 12.02
CA CYS A 181 7.21 -6.00 12.18
C CYS A 181 7.06 -4.76 13.08
N GLN A 182 5.91 -4.52 13.70
CA GLN A 182 5.63 -3.28 14.45
C GLN A 182 6.68 -2.94 15.51
N TRP A 183 7.18 -3.94 16.23
CA TRP A 183 8.16 -3.75 17.30
C TRP A 183 9.52 -3.29 16.80
N GLU A 184 9.87 -3.62 15.57
CA GLU A 184 11.11 -3.20 14.92
C GLU A 184 10.93 -1.90 14.13
N PHE A 185 9.79 -1.74 13.42
CA PHE A 185 9.57 -0.59 12.54
C PHE A 185 9.17 0.68 13.30
N VAL A 186 8.20 0.61 14.22
CA VAL A 186 7.64 1.81 14.87
C VAL A 186 8.70 2.69 15.56
N PRO A 187 9.66 2.15 16.33
CA PRO A 187 10.70 2.99 16.97
C PRO A 187 11.61 3.69 15.95
N LEU A 188 11.76 3.10 14.77
CA LEU A 188 12.63 3.58 13.69
C LEU A 188 11.89 4.38 12.63
N SER A 189 10.58 4.57 12.77
CA SER A 189 9.74 5.27 11.80
C SER A 189 9.55 6.74 12.12
N HIS A 190 9.32 7.51 11.07
CA HIS A 190 8.78 8.86 11.12
C HIS A 190 7.32 8.83 10.67
N GLU A 191 6.42 9.22 11.57
CA GLU A 191 5.02 9.43 11.24
C GLU A 191 4.88 10.67 10.37
N THR A 192 4.24 10.53 9.22
CA THR A 192 4.07 11.64 8.28
C THR A 192 2.62 11.85 7.90
N LYS A 193 2.27 13.10 7.63
CA LYS A 193 0.98 13.48 7.03
C LYS A 193 0.98 13.40 5.50
N LEU A 194 2.15 13.18 4.88
CA LEU A 194 2.27 13.08 3.42
C LEU A 194 1.60 11.81 2.87
N ILE A 195 1.68 10.71 3.62
CA ILE A 195 0.95 9.47 3.34
C ILE A 195 -0.16 9.39 4.37
N GLN A 196 -1.40 9.32 3.93
CA GLN A 196 -2.51 9.12 4.82
C GLN A 196 -3.27 7.86 4.42
N PHE A 197 -3.86 7.24 5.43
CA PHE A 197 -4.67 6.05 5.28
C PHE A 197 -6.13 6.45 5.46
N CYS A 198 -6.96 6.10 4.50
CA CYS A 198 -8.38 6.10 4.69
C CYS A 198 -8.89 4.67 4.50
N PHE A 199 -9.59 4.16 5.48
CA PHE A 199 -10.57 3.15 5.16
C PHE A 199 -11.72 3.90 4.49
N ARG A 200 -11.90 3.72 3.18
CA ARG A 200 -13.26 3.69 2.72
C ARG A 200 -13.79 2.41 3.29
N THR A 201 -14.42 2.51 4.42
CA THR A 201 -15.22 1.45 4.95
C THR A 201 -16.26 1.12 3.89
N GLN A 202 -16.09 0.02 3.18
CA GLN A 202 -17.22 -0.87 3.10
C GLN A 202 -17.65 -0.92 4.55
N ASN A 203 -18.80 -0.31 4.91
CA ASN A 203 -19.20 -0.10 6.29
C ASN A 203 -19.13 -1.42 7.08
N TYR A 204 -17.93 -1.82 7.48
CA TYR A 204 -17.75 -2.95 8.39
C TYR A 204 -18.07 -2.43 9.77
N ARG A 205 -19.26 -2.70 10.22
CA ARG A 205 -19.59 -2.56 11.62
C ARG A 205 -19.27 -3.85 12.34
N VAL A 206 -18.73 -3.72 13.51
CA VAL A 206 -18.52 -4.84 14.42
C VAL A 206 -19.79 -5.03 15.23
N GLU A 207 -20.46 -6.17 15.06
CA GLU A 207 -21.64 -6.52 15.82
C GLU A 207 -21.43 -7.84 16.57
N MET A 208 -22.22 -8.08 17.60
CA MET A 208 -22.30 -9.41 18.20
C MET A 208 -22.90 -10.37 17.18
N ASP A 209 -22.31 -11.56 17.08
CA ASP A 209 -22.88 -12.62 16.23
C ASP A 209 -24.27 -13.00 16.76
N PRO A 210 -25.33 -12.82 15.97
CA PRO A 210 -26.68 -13.14 16.42
C PRO A 210 -26.89 -14.64 16.72
N MET A 211 -26.01 -15.50 16.20
CA MET A 211 -26.05 -16.95 16.42
C MET A 211 -25.16 -17.39 17.59
N ASP A 212 -24.20 -16.56 18.02
CA ASP A 212 -23.31 -16.81 19.14
C ASP A 212 -22.96 -15.49 19.86
N PRO A 213 -23.68 -15.09 20.89
CA PRO A 213 -23.47 -13.84 21.60
C PRO A 213 -22.13 -13.75 22.35
N THR A 214 -21.31 -14.79 22.34
CA THR A 214 -19.94 -14.75 22.85
C THR A 214 -18.90 -14.32 21.82
N ARG A 215 -19.32 -14.10 20.57
CA ARG A 215 -18.48 -13.75 19.42
C ARG A 215 -18.86 -12.40 18.85
N TYR A 216 -17.90 -11.80 18.17
CA TYR A 216 -18.10 -10.64 17.31
C TYR A 216 -17.89 -11.03 15.87
N ILE A 217 -18.66 -10.44 14.98
CA ILE A 217 -18.54 -10.57 13.52
C ILE A 217 -18.37 -9.19 12.91
N MET A 218 -17.69 -9.15 11.78
CA MET A 218 -17.64 -7.97 10.92
C MET A 218 -18.74 -8.11 9.88
N ILE A 219 -19.74 -7.24 9.92
CA ILE A 219 -20.81 -7.18 8.92
C ILE A 219 -20.43 -6.09 7.93
N GLY A 220 -20.14 -6.50 6.67
CA GLY A 220 -20.03 -5.59 5.56
C GLY A 220 -21.43 -5.14 5.13
N ASP A 221 -21.63 -3.85 4.99
CA ASP A 221 -22.82 -3.35 4.31
C ASP A 221 -22.57 -3.42 2.80
N ASP A 222 -23.14 -4.43 2.13
CA ASP A 222 -23.13 -4.56 0.67
C ASP A 222 -23.99 -3.50 -0.05
N THR A 223 -24.50 -2.53 0.69
CA THR A 223 -25.11 -1.37 0.07
C THR A 223 -24.01 -0.64 -0.69
N ASN A 224 -23.97 -0.86 -2.00
CA ASN A 224 -23.18 -0.11 -2.96
C ASN A 224 -23.11 1.35 -2.53
N GLY A 225 -22.05 1.68 -1.82
CA GLY A 225 -21.91 2.99 -1.20
C GLY A 225 -22.03 4.05 -2.28
N PHE A 226 -22.92 5.00 -2.08
CA PHE A 226 -23.10 6.10 -3.00
C PHE A 226 -21.74 6.75 -3.28
N PRO A 227 -21.38 7.01 -4.54
CA PRO A 227 -20.21 7.79 -4.85
C PRO A 227 -20.35 9.13 -4.11
N GLY A 228 -19.46 9.41 -3.18
CA GLY A 228 -19.38 10.70 -2.50
C GLY A 228 -19.43 10.71 -0.98
N GLN A 229 -19.70 9.60 -0.30
CA GLN A 229 -19.56 9.54 1.16
C GLN A 229 -18.26 8.82 1.53
N TRP A 230 -17.27 9.62 1.89
CA TRP A 230 -15.99 9.18 2.43
C TRP A 230 -16.09 9.21 3.95
N GLU A 231 -16.19 8.04 4.58
CA GLU A 231 -15.98 7.94 6.02
C GLU A 231 -14.49 7.64 6.25
N PHE A 232 -13.85 8.53 6.96
CA PHE A 232 -12.45 8.37 7.37
C PHE A 232 -12.44 8.02 8.86
N ASP A 233 -11.66 7.04 9.25
CA ASP A 233 -11.43 6.74 10.68
C ASP A 233 -10.78 7.90 11.43
N ALA A 234 -10.11 8.76 10.69
CA ALA A 234 -9.63 10.07 11.15
C ALA A 234 -9.81 11.08 10.02
N PRO A 235 -9.99 12.37 10.31
CA PRO A 235 -10.06 13.38 9.28
C PRO A 235 -8.77 13.39 8.46
N VAL A 236 -8.89 13.20 7.14
CA VAL A 236 -7.76 13.29 6.21
C VAL A 236 -7.34 14.76 6.10
N ASP A 237 -6.08 15.02 6.36
CA ASP A 237 -5.47 16.33 6.18
C ASP A 237 -5.06 16.50 4.70
N PHE A 238 -6.05 16.81 3.85
CA PHE A 238 -5.83 16.97 2.41
C PHE A 238 -4.84 18.10 2.07
N ASP A 239 -4.67 19.09 2.96
CA ASP A 239 -3.72 20.19 2.72
C ASP A 239 -2.26 19.72 2.77
N ASN A 240 -1.99 18.68 3.55
CA ASN A 240 -0.65 18.13 3.73
C ASN A 240 -0.45 16.77 3.05
N ALA A 241 -1.51 16.02 2.77
CA ALA A 241 -1.42 14.72 2.12
C ALA A 241 -0.97 14.86 0.65
N VAL A 242 -0.10 13.98 0.21
CA VAL A 242 0.30 13.88 -1.20
C VAL A 242 -0.15 12.57 -1.83
N ILE A 243 -0.46 11.58 -0.98
CA ILE A 243 -1.00 10.30 -1.38
C ILE A 243 -1.96 9.77 -0.32
N LEU A 244 -3.03 9.14 -0.75
CA LEU A 244 -4.04 8.52 0.09
C LEU A 244 -4.10 7.02 -0.22
N HIS A 245 -4.04 6.19 0.81
CA HIS A 245 -4.13 4.73 0.73
C HIS A 245 -5.49 4.23 1.24
N GLY A 246 -6.01 3.17 0.66
CA GLY A 246 -7.23 2.50 1.09
C GLY A 246 -8.47 2.83 0.24
N CYS A 247 -8.30 3.41 -0.95
CA CYS A 247 -9.39 3.74 -1.87
C CYS A 247 -9.72 2.56 -2.80
N ASN A 248 -10.10 1.43 -2.21
CA ASN A 248 -10.21 0.11 -2.86
C ASN A 248 -11.24 0.00 -4.01
N ASP A 249 -12.01 1.04 -4.30
CA ASP A 249 -12.96 1.06 -5.40
C ASP A 249 -12.58 2.01 -6.54
N GLY A 250 -11.42 2.66 -6.44
CA GLY A 250 -10.91 3.60 -7.44
C GLY A 250 -11.69 4.91 -7.58
N SER A 251 -12.75 5.13 -6.78
CA SER A 251 -13.63 6.30 -6.97
C SER A 251 -12.93 7.64 -6.74
N LEU A 252 -11.95 7.70 -5.82
CA LEU A 252 -11.15 8.92 -5.63
C LEU A 252 -10.28 9.21 -6.85
N ALA A 253 -9.62 8.19 -7.39
CA ALA A 253 -8.79 8.34 -8.58
C ALA A 253 -9.62 8.83 -9.78
N ARG A 254 -10.82 8.29 -9.98
CA ARG A 254 -11.76 8.76 -11.01
C ARG A 254 -12.17 10.22 -10.80
N LEU A 255 -12.59 10.57 -9.57
CA LEU A 255 -13.00 11.94 -9.24
C LEU A 255 -11.87 12.94 -9.51
N LEU A 256 -10.65 12.63 -9.08
CA LEU A 256 -9.50 13.51 -9.31
C LEU A 256 -9.15 13.60 -10.79
N TYR A 257 -9.21 12.48 -11.51
CA TYR A 257 -8.97 12.48 -12.95
C TYR A 257 -9.97 13.38 -13.68
N GLU A 258 -11.28 13.24 -13.40
CA GLU A 258 -12.34 14.08 -13.97
C GLU A 258 -12.20 15.57 -13.60
N THR A 259 -11.61 15.87 -12.46
CA THR A 259 -11.44 17.26 -11.98
C THR A 259 -10.24 17.95 -12.61
N TYR A 260 -9.15 17.21 -12.91
CA TYR A 260 -7.87 17.78 -13.30
C TYR A 260 -7.41 17.43 -14.72
N SER A 261 -8.10 16.54 -15.45
CA SER A 261 -7.85 16.23 -16.86
C SER A 261 -8.59 17.20 -17.78
#